data_d239a50d08cf30d82252600f656c1103
#
_entry.id   d239a50d08cf30d82252600f656c1103
#
_cell.length_a   1.000
_cell.length_b   1.000
_cell.length_c   1.000
_cell.angle_alpha   90.00
_cell.angle_beta   90.00
_cell.angle_gamma   90.00
#
_symmetry.space_group_name_H-M   'P 1'
#
loop_
_entity.id
_entity.type
_entity.pdbx_description
1 polymer ?
#
loop_
_entity_poly.entity_id
_entity_poly.type
_entity_poly.pdbx_seq_one_letter_code
_entity_poly.pdbx_strand_id
1 'polypeptide(L)'
;MLSSTRREFVPGPAGNIECAVDEPEGRAARGVALVAHPHPLFGGTLDNKVTQALARAFVELGYTAWRPNFRGVGASEGAHDEGRGELEDLAAVVEYTKSEKPVLAGFSFGAAIQAKLAQKLAKEGKAPSRMALVGVAVKHFEAPPVPADTIVIHGEEDTTVLLADVLAWARPQDLPVVVVPGADHFFHRRLHVIRAILQNNWK
;
A
#
# COMPACT_ATOMS: atom_id res chain seq x y z
N MET A 1 -8.41 10.39 -11.58
CA MET A 1 -6.97 10.73 -11.57
C MET A 1 -6.84 12.09 -10.94
N LEU A 2 -5.79 12.33 -10.19
CA LEU A 2 -5.37 13.68 -9.84
C LEU A 2 -4.94 14.36 -11.15
N SER A 3 -5.12 15.66 -11.27
CA SER A 3 -4.85 16.41 -12.52
C SER A 3 -3.37 16.42 -12.95
N SER A 4 -2.49 15.91 -12.12
CA SER A 4 -1.02 15.91 -12.31
C SER A 4 -0.37 14.52 -12.26
N THR A 5 -1.13 13.41 -12.45
CA THR A 5 -0.54 12.06 -12.47
C THR A 5 0.41 11.90 -13.66
N ARG A 6 1.69 11.64 -13.43
CA ARG A 6 2.65 11.25 -14.47
C ARG A 6 2.91 9.75 -14.46
N ARG A 7 3.29 9.19 -15.58
CA ARG A 7 3.75 7.80 -15.68
C ARG A 7 5.27 7.78 -15.69
N GLU A 8 5.83 6.80 -14.99
CA GLU A 8 7.26 6.60 -14.87
C GLU A 8 7.60 5.12 -14.92
N PHE A 9 8.75 4.77 -15.46
CA PHE A 9 9.26 3.40 -15.49
C PHE A 9 10.48 3.29 -14.60
N VAL A 10 10.42 2.38 -13.63
CA VAL A 10 11.51 2.10 -12.71
C VAL A 10 12.17 0.79 -13.09
N PRO A 11 13.50 0.72 -13.26
CA PRO A 11 14.20 -0.54 -13.46
C PRO A 11 13.99 -1.46 -12.24
N GLY A 12 13.47 -2.66 -12.47
CA GLY A 12 13.23 -3.66 -11.45
C GLY A 12 13.90 -5.00 -11.77
N PRO A 13 13.84 -5.97 -10.86
CA PRO A 13 14.52 -7.27 -11.03
C PRO A 13 13.98 -8.11 -12.20
N ALA A 14 12.72 -7.93 -12.59
CA ALA A 14 12.09 -8.64 -13.70
C ALA A 14 11.89 -7.78 -14.96
N GLY A 15 12.53 -6.62 -15.03
CA GLY A 15 12.37 -5.63 -16.08
C GLY A 15 11.75 -4.33 -15.57
N ASN A 16 11.20 -3.52 -16.47
CA ASN A 16 10.64 -2.23 -16.12
C ASN A 16 9.35 -2.35 -15.29
N ILE A 17 9.23 -1.53 -14.24
CA ILE A 17 8.05 -1.42 -13.40
C ILE A 17 7.32 -0.12 -13.77
N GLU A 18 6.10 -0.22 -14.27
CA GLU A 18 5.23 0.93 -14.53
C GLU A 18 4.75 1.54 -13.21
N CYS A 19 4.94 2.83 -13.03
CA CYS A 19 4.49 3.58 -11.87
C CYS A 19 3.61 4.76 -12.28
N ALA A 20 2.56 5.02 -11.51
CA ALA A 20 1.85 6.30 -11.52
C ALA A 20 2.33 7.14 -10.33
N VAL A 21 2.72 8.37 -10.60
CA VAL A 21 3.28 9.27 -9.60
C VAL A 21 2.40 10.52 -9.50
N ASP A 22 1.92 10.78 -8.29
CA ASP A 22 1.09 11.93 -7.96
C ASP A 22 1.84 12.83 -6.97
N GLU A 23 1.95 14.12 -7.28
CA GLU A 23 2.69 15.08 -6.46
C GLU A 23 1.75 16.08 -5.76
N PRO A 24 2.11 16.57 -4.56
CA PRO A 24 1.35 17.62 -3.90
C PRO A 24 1.48 18.93 -4.67
N GLU A 25 0.35 19.64 -4.92
CA GLU A 25 0.35 20.89 -5.62
C GLU A 25 0.85 22.05 -4.73
N GLY A 26 1.62 22.97 -5.33
CA GLY A 26 2.01 24.24 -4.72
C GLY A 26 2.96 24.17 -3.52
N ARG A 27 3.52 22.99 -3.19
CA ARG A 27 4.48 22.81 -2.09
C ARG A 27 5.48 21.71 -2.37
N ALA A 28 6.65 21.79 -1.73
CA ALA A 28 7.59 20.69 -1.72
C ALA A 28 7.01 19.47 -0.98
N ALA A 29 7.27 18.27 -1.49
CA ALA A 29 6.83 17.04 -0.84
C ALA A 29 7.55 16.83 0.50
N ARG A 30 6.81 16.31 1.50
CA ARG A 30 7.35 15.90 2.81
C ARG A 30 8.17 14.61 2.73
N GLY A 31 7.99 13.83 1.68
CA GLY A 31 8.60 12.52 1.48
C GLY A 31 7.82 11.72 0.44
N VAL A 32 8.08 10.42 0.41
CA VAL A 32 7.48 9.47 -0.53
C VAL A 32 6.51 8.54 0.19
N ALA A 33 5.34 8.33 -0.41
CA ALA A 33 4.41 7.28 -0.04
C ALA A 33 4.31 6.25 -1.17
N LEU A 34 4.73 5.01 -0.90
CA LEU A 34 4.63 3.89 -1.83
C LEU A 34 3.31 3.15 -1.58
N VAL A 35 2.42 3.11 -2.57
CA VAL A 35 1.06 2.58 -2.44
C VAL A 35 0.87 1.36 -3.34
N ALA A 36 0.78 0.18 -2.75
CA ALA A 36 0.67 -1.10 -3.47
C ALA A 36 -0.79 -1.52 -3.70
N HIS A 37 -1.07 -1.99 -4.92
CA HIS A 37 -2.40 -2.40 -5.35
C HIS A 37 -2.78 -3.84 -4.91
N PRO A 38 -4.06 -4.27 -5.02
CA PRO A 38 -4.48 -5.62 -4.65
C PRO A 38 -3.96 -6.67 -5.64
N HIS A 39 -4.38 -7.93 -5.45
CA HIS A 39 -3.81 -9.10 -6.12
C HIS A 39 -3.81 -8.98 -7.65
N PRO A 40 -2.65 -9.15 -8.31
CA PRO A 40 -2.49 -9.03 -9.77
C PRO A 40 -3.44 -9.91 -10.57
N LEU A 41 -3.53 -11.19 -10.21
CA LEU A 41 -4.34 -12.18 -10.95
C LEU A 41 -5.85 -12.01 -10.77
N PHE A 42 -6.28 -11.15 -9.83
CA PHE A 42 -7.71 -10.82 -9.63
C PHE A 42 -8.04 -9.40 -10.08
N GLY A 43 -7.35 -8.90 -11.10
CA GLY A 43 -7.60 -7.59 -11.70
C GLY A 43 -7.05 -6.41 -10.90
N GLY A 44 -6.15 -6.67 -9.96
CA GLY A 44 -5.42 -5.60 -9.24
C GLY A 44 -4.52 -4.81 -10.19
N THR A 45 -4.62 -3.48 -10.12
CA THR A 45 -3.77 -2.54 -10.85
C THR A 45 -3.53 -1.29 -10.02
N LEU A 46 -2.54 -0.49 -10.41
CA LEU A 46 -2.28 0.82 -9.82
C LEU A 46 -3.49 1.80 -9.90
N ASP A 47 -4.47 1.52 -10.78
CA ASP A 47 -5.69 2.30 -10.94
C ASP A 47 -6.87 1.77 -10.10
N ASN A 48 -6.65 0.75 -9.23
CA ASN A 48 -7.66 0.28 -8.29
C ASN A 48 -8.16 1.45 -7.42
N LYS A 49 -9.48 1.53 -7.17
CA LYS A 49 -10.11 2.67 -6.49
C LYS A 49 -9.64 2.86 -5.05
N VAL A 50 -9.37 1.77 -4.31
CA VAL A 50 -8.82 1.86 -2.94
C VAL A 50 -7.37 2.36 -2.99
N THR A 51 -6.55 1.84 -3.91
CA THR A 51 -5.18 2.28 -4.15
C THR A 51 -5.12 3.77 -4.50
N GLN A 52 -6.02 4.24 -5.39
CA GLN A 52 -6.15 5.67 -5.71
C GLN A 52 -6.60 6.51 -4.51
N ALA A 53 -7.52 6.01 -3.68
CA ALA A 53 -7.98 6.73 -2.48
C ALA A 53 -6.85 6.91 -1.46
N LEU A 54 -6.02 5.86 -1.26
CA LEU A 54 -4.80 5.93 -0.44
C LEU A 54 -3.81 6.97 -0.99
N ALA A 55 -3.51 6.91 -2.30
CA ALA A 55 -2.58 7.84 -2.93
C ALA A 55 -3.06 9.30 -2.78
N ARG A 56 -4.35 9.57 -3.01
CA ARG A 56 -4.94 10.90 -2.81
C ARG A 56 -4.79 11.38 -1.37
N ALA A 57 -5.06 10.52 -0.38
CA ALA A 57 -4.89 10.88 1.02
C ALA A 57 -3.44 11.31 1.31
N PHE A 58 -2.45 10.57 0.79
CA PHE A 58 -1.04 10.91 1.00
C PHE A 58 -0.62 12.18 0.27
N VAL A 59 -1.12 12.44 -0.95
CA VAL A 59 -0.89 13.71 -1.65
C VAL A 59 -1.45 14.89 -0.86
N GLU A 60 -2.66 14.77 -0.33
CA GLU A 60 -3.29 15.80 0.53
C GLU A 60 -2.51 16.01 1.83
N LEU A 61 -1.89 14.95 2.38
CA LEU A 61 -0.97 15.00 3.52
C LEU A 61 0.42 15.55 3.16
N GLY A 62 0.70 15.78 1.87
CA GLY A 62 1.92 16.41 1.38
C GLY A 62 3.02 15.44 0.95
N TYR A 63 2.72 14.18 0.68
CA TYR A 63 3.67 13.21 0.16
C TYR A 63 3.57 13.09 -1.37
N THR A 64 4.68 12.79 -2.04
CA THR A 64 4.65 12.25 -3.39
C THR A 64 4.20 10.79 -3.33
N ALA A 65 3.05 10.46 -3.94
CA ALA A 65 2.52 9.12 -3.93
C ALA A 65 2.94 8.34 -5.19
N TRP A 66 3.64 7.22 -4.98
CA TRP A 66 4.05 6.27 -6.01
C TRP A 66 3.15 5.05 -5.98
N ARG A 67 2.50 4.74 -7.10
CA ARG A 67 1.66 3.56 -7.29
C ARG A 67 2.27 2.68 -8.38
N PRO A 68 3.12 1.69 -8.06
CA PRO A 68 3.62 0.74 -9.04
C PRO A 68 2.53 -0.24 -9.47
N ASN A 69 2.56 -0.68 -10.72
CA ASN A 69 1.97 -1.95 -11.13
C ASN A 69 2.93 -3.07 -10.76
N PHE A 70 2.44 -4.11 -10.09
CA PHE A 70 3.23 -5.31 -9.88
C PHE A 70 3.62 -5.97 -11.20
N ARG A 71 4.67 -6.78 -11.19
CA ARG A 71 5.13 -7.54 -12.35
C ARG A 71 3.98 -8.26 -13.08
N GLY A 72 3.98 -8.21 -14.41
CA GLY A 72 2.96 -8.79 -15.25
C GLY A 72 1.63 -8.02 -15.29
N VAL A 73 1.56 -6.81 -14.69
CA VAL A 73 0.37 -5.95 -14.71
C VAL A 73 0.63 -4.69 -15.52
N GLY A 74 -0.30 -4.30 -16.38
CA GLY A 74 -0.17 -3.11 -17.22
C GLY A 74 1.06 -3.19 -18.11
N ALA A 75 1.93 -2.20 -18.03
CA ALA A 75 3.20 -2.16 -18.74
C ALA A 75 4.40 -2.61 -17.89
N SER A 76 4.17 -3.15 -16.68
CA SER A 76 5.22 -3.79 -15.88
C SER A 76 5.61 -5.14 -16.47
N GLU A 77 6.91 -5.35 -16.64
CA GLU A 77 7.47 -6.59 -17.18
C GLU A 77 7.47 -7.72 -16.12
N GLY A 78 7.78 -8.95 -16.57
CA GLY A 78 7.81 -10.14 -15.73
C GLY A 78 6.45 -10.82 -15.59
N ALA A 79 6.33 -11.70 -14.60
CA ALA A 79 5.12 -12.45 -14.28
C ALA A 79 4.94 -12.54 -12.77
N HIS A 80 3.68 -12.73 -12.32
CA HIS A 80 3.34 -12.90 -10.92
C HIS A 80 4.16 -14.00 -10.25
N ASP A 81 4.73 -13.75 -9.07
CA ASP A 81 5.63 -14.65 -8.33
C ASP A 81 5.21 -14.82 -6.85
N GLU A 82 3.91 -14.95 -6.61
CA GLU A 82 3.32 -15.27 -5.31
C GLU A 82 3.81 -14.37 -4.15
N GLY A 83 4.13 -13.13 -4.46
CA GLY A 83 4.58 -12.12 -3.51
C GLY A 83 6.09 -12.07 -3.27
N ARG A 84 6.88 -13.03 -3.78
CA ARG A 84 8.35 -13.01 -3.66
C ARG A 84 8.94 -11.93 -4.56
N GLY A 85 8.66 -12.02 -5.83
CA GLY A 85 9.14 -11.07 -6.81
C GLY A 85 8.50 -9.69 -6.66
N GLU A 86 7.22 -9.63 -6.31
CA GLU A 86 6.51 -8.37 -6.04
C GLU A 86 7.15 -7.60 -4.87
N LEU A 87 7.66 -8.29 -3.86
CA LEU A 87 8.44 -7.68 -2.77
C LEU A 87 9.71 -7.01 -3.28
N GLU A 88 10.46 -7.69 -4.15
CA GLU A 88 11.70 -7.15 -4.71
C GLU A 88 11.44 -5.98 -5.67
N ASP A 89 10.32 -6.01 -6.41
CA ASP A 89 9.91 -4.88 -7.24
C ASP A 89 9.60 -3.64 -6.39
N LEU A 90 8.84 -3.79 -5.28
CA LEU A 90 8.59 -2.66 -4.38
C LEU A 90 9.88 -2.13 -3.73
N ALA A 91 10.82 -3.02 -3.38
CA ALA A 91 12.13 -2.61 -2.85
C ALA A 91 12.92 -1.79 -3.89
N ALA A 92 12.91 -2.20 -5.18
CA ALA A 92 13.53 -1.45 -6.26
C ALA A 92 12.90 -0.06 -6.44
N VAL A 93 11.59 0.07 -6.31
CA VAL A 93 10.91 1.38 -6.37
C VAL A 93 11.33 2.26 -5.19
N VAL A 94 11.42 1.72 -3.96
CA VAL A 94 11.93 2.49 -2.80
C VAL A 94 13.33 3.00 -3.06
N GLU A 95 14.22 2.15 -3.56
CA GLU A 95 15.61 2.52 -3.88
C GLU A 95 15.66 3.60 -4.97
N TYR A 96 14.87 3.46 -6.02
CA TYR A 96 14.79 4.44 -7.11
C TYR A 96 14.35 5.82 -6.62
N THR A 97 13.40 5.88 -5.68
CA THR A 97 12.91 7.15 -5.11
C THR A 97 13.93 7.82 -4.19
N LYS A 98 15.00 7.12 -3.80
CA LYS A 98 16.01 7.59 -2.83
C LYS A 98 15.41 8.02 -1.48
N SER A 99 14.25 7.49 -1.13
CA SER A 99 13.60 7.80 0.14
C SER A 99 14.22 6.99 1.26
N GLU A 100 14.86 7.64 2.21
CA GLU A 100 15.45 6.97 3.38
C GLU A 100 14.40 6.39 4.33
N LYS A 101 13.24 7.04 4.42
CA LYS A 101 12.13 6.67 5.31
C LYS A 101 10.79 6.77 4.58
N PRO A 102 10.48 5.85 3.63
CA PRO A 102 9.23 5.91 2.90
C PRO A 102 8.03 5.64 3.83
N VAL A 103 6.89 6.22 3.48
CA VAL A 103 5.60 5.73 3.93
C VAL A 103 5.23 4.51 3.10
N LEU A 104 4.83 3.41 3.73
CA LEU A 104 4.36 2.22 3.05
C LEU A 104 2.85 2.06 3.22
N ALA A 105 2.12 1.99 2.13
CA ALA A 105 0.69 1.80 2.14
C ALA A 105 0.26 0.74 1.13
N GLY A 106 -0.85 0.06 1.39
CA GLY A 106 -1.32 -0.95 0.46
C GLY A 106 -2.74 -1.42 0.73
N PHE A 107 -3.29 -2.09 -0.28
CA PHE A 107 -4.61 -2.70 -0.21
C PHE A 107 -4.51 -4.21 -0.45
N SER A 108 -5.15 -5.01 0.41
CA SER A 108 -5.31 -6.46 0.27
C SER A 108 -3.95 -7.19 0.13
N PHE A 109 -3.68 -7.83 -1.00
CA PHE A 109 -2.37 -8.40 -1.34
C PHE A 109 -1.25 -7.36 -1.18
N GLY A 110 -1.41 -6.17 -1.79
CA GLY A 110 -0.41 -5.11 -1.68
C GLY A 110 -0.13 -4.70 -0.23
N ALA A 111 -1.13 -4.74 0.65
CA ALA A 111 -0.92 -4.48 2.08
C ALA A 111 -0.05 -5.55 2.75
N ALA A 112 -0.24 -6.84 2.39
CA ALA A 112 0.59 -7.92 2.90
C ALA A 112 2.04 -7.83 2.39
N ILE A 113 2.23 -7.48 1.11
CA ILE A 113 3.58 -7.29 0.54
C ILE A 113 4.28 -6.07 1.18
N GLN A 114 3.54 -4.99 1.48
CA GLN A 114 4.09 -3.84 2.19
C GLN A 114 4.54 -4.20 3.63
N ALA A 115 3.82 -5.09 4.32
CA ALA A 115 4.25 -5.59 5.62
C ALA A 115 5.58 -6.36 5.51
N LYS A 116 5.74 -7.21 4.48
CA LYS A 116 7.00 -7.91 4.19
C LYS A 116 8.12 -6.93 3.83
N LEU A 117 7.83 -5.91 3.03
CA LEU A 117 8.79 -4.86 2.67
C LEU A 117 9.27 -4.09 3.91
N ALA A 118 8.35 -3.73 4.81
CA ALA A 118 8.71 -3.04 6.05
C ALA A 118 9.70 -3.86 6.89
N GLN A 119 9.47 -5.18 6.99
CA GLN A 119 10.37 -6.08 7.70
C GLN A 119 11.76 -6.19 7.01
N LYS A 120 11.78 -6.26 5.67
CA LYS A 120 13.03 -6.26 4.88
C LYS A 120 13.82 -4.98 5.11
N LEU A 121 13.17 -3.82 4.93
CA LEU A 121 13.81 -2.51 5.12
C LEU A 121 14.30 -2.30 6.56
N ALA A 122 13.55 -2.75 7.56
CA ALA A 122 13.96 -2.65 8.96
C ALA A 122 15.26 -3.45 9.24
N LYS A 123 15.41 -4.65 8.66
CA LYS A 123 16.65 -5.44 8.75
C LYS A 123 17.85 -4.74 8.10
N GLU A 124 17.60 -3.89 7.10
CA GLU A 124 18.61 -3.09 6.41
C GLU A 124 18.87 -1.73 7.08
N GLY A 125 18.23 -1.44 8.23
CA GLY A 125 18.34 -0.15 8.92
C GLY A 125 17.55 0.99 8.26
N LYS A 126 16.67 0.68 7.31
CA LYS A 126 15.85 1.63 6.52
C LYS A 126 14.36 1.51 6.84
N ALA A 127 13.99 1.31 8.09
CA ALA A 127 12.59 1.15 8.49
C ALA A 127 11.70 2.28 7.92
N PRO A 128 10.47 1.96 7.47
CA PRO A 128 9.54 2.98 6.98
C PRO A 128 9.23 4.00 8.07
N SER A 129 8.88 5.22 7.67
CA SER A 129 8.48 6.26 8.61
C SER A 129 7.15 5.93 9.29
N ARG A 130 6.21 5.34 8.55
CA ARG A 130 4.89 4.90 9.01
C ARG A 130 4.21 4.03 7.96
N MET A 131 3.16 3.30 8.38
CA MET A 131 2.40 2.43 7.47
C MET A 131 0.89 2.66 7.54
N ALA A 132 0.21 2.37 6.40
CA ALA A 132 -1.25 2.31 6.32
C ALA A 132 -1.69 1.09 5.51
N LEU A 133 -2.36 0.15 6.13
CA LEU A 133 -2.77 -1.13 5.54
C LEU A 133 -4.29 -1.23 5.50
N VAL A 134 -4.86 -1.45 4.31
CA VAL A 134 -6.31 -1.57 4.11
C VAL A 134 -6.64 -2.99 3.67
N GLY A 135 -7.58 -3.65 4.38
CA GLY A 135 -8.04 -5.00 4.03
C GLY A 135 -6.90 -6.01 3.90
N VAL A 136 -5.90 -5.95 4.77
CA VAL A 136 -4.65 -6.70 4.66
C VAL A 136 -4.88 -8.21 4.59
N ALA A 137 -4.38 -8.87 3.53
CA ALA A 137 -4.56 -10.30 3.26
C ALA A 137 -3.60 -11.15 4.11
N VAL A 138 -3.81 -11.14 5.43
CA VAL A 138 -2.88 -11.69 6.44
C VAL A 138 -2.66 -13.19 6.33
N LYS A 139 -3.72 -13.96 6.05
CA LYS A 139 -3.68 -15.42 6.09
C LYS A 139 -3.08 -16.04 4.83
N HIS A 140 -3.44 -15.49 3.66
CA HIS A 140 -3.01 -16.03 2.37
C HIS A 140 -1.54 -15.71 2.06
N PHE A 141 -1.02 -14.60 2.58
CA PHE A 141 0.32 -14.11 2.26
C PHE A 141 1.23 -13.98 3.48
N GLU A 142 0.84 -14.58 4.61
CA GLU A 142 1.64 -14.63 5.83
C GLU A 142 2.25 -13.27 6.21
N ALA A 143 1.38 -12.25 6.32
CA ALA A 143 1.82 -10.90 6.66
C ALA A 143 2.56 -10.91 8.01
N PRO A 144 3.84 -10.46 8.06
CA PRO A 144 4.59 -10.41 9.30
C PRO A 144 4.05 -9.31 10.23
N PRO A 145 4.50 -9.28 11.50
CA PRO A 145 4.26 -8.15 12.37
C PRO A 145 4.74 -6.83 11.78
N VAL A 146 4.03 -5.75 12.09
CA VAL A 146 4.28 -4.38 11.59
C VAL A 146 4.55 -3.41 12.74
N PRO A 147 5.10 -2.21 12.49
CA PRO A 147 5.29 -1.17 13.51
C PRO A 147 3.98 -0.84 14.25
N ALA A 148 4.07 -0.60 15.55
CA ALA A 148 2.91 -0.39 16.44
C ALA A 148 2.07 0.86 16.07
N ASP A 149 2.64 1.83 15.35
CA ASP A 149 1.95 3.03 14.87
C ASP A 149 1.31 2.88 13.49
N THR A 150 1.28 1.63 12.96
CA THR A 150 0.62 1.30 11.69
C THR A 150 -0.89 1.52 11.79
N ILE A 151 -1.46 2.24 10.82
CA ILE A 151 -2.91 2.38 10.69
C ILE A 151 -3.44 1.18 9.89
N VAL A 152 -4.23 0.32 10.56
CA VAL A 152 -4.92 -0.80 9.90
C VAL A 152 -6.39 -0.45 9.76
N ILE A 153 -6.92 -0.50 8.53
CA ILE A 153 -8.32 -0.21 8.20
C ILE A 153 -8.95 -1.46 7.59
N HIS A 154 -10.12 -1.86 8.07
CA HIS A 154 -10.81 -3.05 7.59
C HIS A 154 -12.31 -2.85 7.47
N GLY A 155 -12.94 -3.47 6.45
CA GLY A 155 -14.38 -3.45 6.28
C GLY A 155 -15.08 -4.47 7.18
N GLU A 156 -16.16 -4.07 7.85
CA GLU A 156 -16.92 -4.98 8.71
C GLU A 156 -17.50 -6.17 7.93
N GLU A 157 -17.98 -5.93 6.71
CA GLU A 157 -18.62 -6.91 5.83
C GLU A 157 -17.65 -7.48 4.76
N ASP A 158 -16.35 -7.43 5.03
CA ASP A 158 -15.34 -8.00 4.13
C ASP A 158 -15.43 -9.54 4.11
N THR A 159 -15.89 -10.09 2.98
CA THR A 159 -16.00 -11.53 2.74
C THR A 159 -14.79 -12.12 2.00
N THR A 160 -13.88 -11.28 1.50
CA THR A 160 -12.66 -11.70 0.80
C THR A 160 -11.53 -11.94 1.80
N VAL A 161 -11.34 -10.99 2.71
CA VAL A 161 -10.43 -11.11 3.85
C VAL A 161 -11.28 -10.97 5.11
N LEU A 162 -11.45 -12.04 5.85
CA LEU A 162 -12.33 -12.03 7.02
C LEU A 162 -11.77 -11.13 8.12
N LEU A 163 -12.62 -10.29 8.69
CA LEU A 163 -12.25 -9.44 9.84
C LEU A 163 -11.65 -10.27 10.99
N ALA A 164 -12.18 -11.46 11.22
CA ALA A 164 -11.68 -12.38 12.26
C ALA A 164 -10.20 -12.75 12.05
N ASP A 165 -9.76 -12.96 10.80
CA ASP A 165 -8.37 -13.29 10.49
C ASP A 165 -7.45 -12.08 10.75
N VAL A 166 -7.90 -10.86 10.40
CA VAL A 166 -7.15 -9.62 10.67
C VAL A 166 -7.05 -9.35 12.16
N LEU A 167 -8.11 -9.53 12.93
CA LEU A 167 -8.09 -9.39 14.39
C LEU A 167 -7.19 -10.45 15.04
N ALA A 168 -7.18 -11.70 14.53
CA ALA A 168 -6.28 -12.74 15.02
C ALA A 168 -4.80 -12.41 14.76
N TRP A 169 -4.49 -11.81 13.62
CA TRP A 169 -3.15 -11.34 13.27
C TRP A 169 -2.72 -10.10 14.09
N ALA A 170 -3.63 -9.17 14.34
CA ALA A 170 -3.35 -7.93 15.06
C ALA A 170 -3.20 -8.14 16.58
N ARG A 171 -3.97 -9.08 17.16
CA ARG A 171 -4.03 -9.30 18.63
C ARG A 171 -2.69 -9.55 19.28
N PRO A 172 -1.79 -10.44 18.81
CA PRO A 172 -0.50 -10.69 19.46
C PRO A 172 0.47 -9.52 19.33
N GLN A 173 0.14 -8.49 18.56
CA GLN A 173 0.92 -7.27 18.36
C GLN A 173 0.37 -6.08 19.14
N ASP A 174 -0.74 -6.23 19.86
CA ASP A 174 -1.52 -5.14 20.45
C ASP A 174 -1.84 -4.01 19.44
N LEU A 175 -2.02 -4.39 18.16
CA LEU A 175 -2.20 -3.47 17.05
C LEU A 175 -3.67 -3.09 16.88
N PRO A 176 -4.04 -1.80 16.99
CA PRO A 176 -5.41 -1.35 16.77
C PRO A 176 -5.87 -1.56 15.32
N VAL A 177 -7.13 -2.00 15.15
CA VAL A 177 -7.76 -2.13 13.84
C VAL A 177 -8.98 -1.20 13.77
N VAL A 178 -8.97 -0.29 12.81
CA VAL A 178 -10.12 0.59 12.53
C VAL A 178 -11.11 -0.16 11.65
N VAL A 179 -12.22 -0.59 12.23
CA VAL A 179 -13.29 -1.28 11.51
C VAL A 179 -14.28 -0.25 10.95
N VAL A 180 -14.57 -0.32 9.65
CA VAL A 180 -15.53 0.56 8.99
C VAL A 180 -16.87 -0.17 8.86
N PRO A 181 -17.92 0.28 9.59
CA PRO A 181 -19.23 -0.38 9.59
C PRO A 181 -19.85 -0.46 8.19
N GLY A 182 -20.38 -1.63 7.84
CA GLY A 182 -21.04 -1.92 6.57
C GLY A 182 -20.16 -1.76 5.33
N ALA A 183 -18.82 -1.73 5.48
CA ALA A 183 -17.90 -1.70 4.35
C ALA A 183 -17.53 -3.12 3.92
N ASP A 184 -17.60 -3.37 2.62
CA ASP A 184 -17.08 -4.58 1.98
C ASP A 184 -15.56 -4.48 1.72
N HIS A 185 -14.97 -5.52 1.11
CA HIS A 185 -13.54 -5.56 0.79
C HIS A 185 -13.08 -4.35 -0.02
N PHE A 186 -13.85 -3.90 -1.02
CA PHE A 186 -13.51 -2.81 -1.92
C PHE A 186 -13.96 -1.43 -1.45
N PHE A 187 -14.55 -1.34 -0.26
CA PHE A 187 -15.05 -0.09 0.33
C PHE A 187 -16.00 0.65 -0.62
N HIS A 188 -16.89 -0.08 -1.30
CA HIS A 188 -17.88 0.51 -2.20
C HIS A 188 -18.66 1.62 -1.49
N ARG A 189 -18.69 2.84 -2.12
CA ARG A 189 -19.31 4.06 -1.58
C ARG A 189 -18.69 4.59 -0.27
N ARG A 190 -17.58 4.00 0.24
CA ARG A 190 -16.93 4.36 1.52
C ARG A 190 -15.45 4.75 1.39
N LEU A 191 -14.95 4.97 0.17
CA LEU A 191 -13.56 5.38 -0.07
C LEU A 191 -13.19 6.69 0.64
N HIS A 192 -14.17 7.59 0.82
CA HIS A 192 -13.98 8.83 1.58
C HIS A 192 -13.68 8.58 3.06
N VAL A 193 -14.16 7.47 3.64
CA VAL A 193 -13.89 7.10 5.03
C VAL A 193 -12.43 6.73 5.21
N ILE A 194 -11.82 5.97 4.27
CA ILE A 194 -10.38 5.66 4.29
C ILE A 194 -9.56 6.96 4.33
N ARG A 195 -9.90 7.93 3.46
CA ARG A 195 -9.21 9.23 3.42
C ARG A 195 -9.35 9.99 4.73
N ALA A 196 -10.56 10.08 5.27
CA ALA A 196 -10.83 10.77 6.54
C ALA A 196 -10.05 10.12 7.71
N ILE A 197 -10.00 8.79 7.79
CA ILE A 197 -9.23 8.07 8.82
C ILE A 197 -7.74 8.47 8.73
N LEU A 198 -7.17 8.44 7.53
CA LEU A 198 -5.77 8.81 7.34
C LEU A 198 -5.52 10.27 7.70
N GLN A 199 -6.31 11.21 7.18
CA GLN A 199 -6.15 12.64 7.45
C GLN A 199 -6.23 12.98 8.94
N ASN A 200 -7.13 12.35 9.68
CA ASN A 200 -7.34 12.62 11.10
C ASN A 200 -6.30 11.96 12.03
N ASN A 201 -5.65 10.87 11.57
CA ASN A 201 -4.74 10.08 12.40
C ASN A 201 -3.28 10.13 11.93
N TRP A 202 -2.98 10.77 10.80
CA TRP A 202 -1.63 10.91 10.28
C TRP A 202 -0.95 12.15 10.86
N LYS A 203 -0.11 11.94 11.85
CA LYS A 203 0.68 13.01 12.51
C LYS A 203 2.10 13.05 11.98
#